data_52e5ea7030f2593285d539e6035adc24
#
_entry.id   52e5ea7030f2593285d539e6035adc24
#
_cell.length_a   1.000
_cell.length_b   1.000
_cell.length_c   1.000
_cell.angle_alpha   90.00
_cell.angle_beta   90.00
_cell.angle_gamma   90.00
#
_symmetry.space_group_name_H-M   'P 1'
#
loop_
_entity.id
_entity.type
_entity.pdbx_description
1 polymer ?
#
loop_
_entity_poly.entity_id
_entity_poly.type
_entity_poly.pdbx_seq_one_letter_code
_entity_poly.pdbx_strand_id
1 'polypeptide(L)'
;MKQIALTTLLCACTSIYGFAQNAKQYQEYFEQTLQTGNTTCKLQKSIAHKKIEQTQQQVWNAWKTANNKVKQNVLMPTAALSNHSDAWQLPDSLEPHATMPYYFGTKGNRPENGYPFFLYLHGSGPKQHEWATGLALAQQFADAPSAYFIPQIPNENEWYRWWQRSKQYAWMNLIRQLMLRPEINPNRLYVFGISEGGYGSQRLASFYADYWAAAGPMAGGEPLKNAPVENLGNIGFSLRTGANDRGFYRNLLTRYTAEALDSIEHLNPEGYRHKVELIPGKQHFIDYSVTTPWLSLFTRNPYPKQFRWEDFEMDGVHRT
;
A
#
# COMPACT_ATOMS: atom_id res chain seq x y z
N MET A 1 -23.45 7.63 -54.94
CA MET A 1 -22.25 7.89 -54.10
C MET A 1 -22.46 8.84 -52.91
N LYS A 2 -23.40 9.79 -52.94
CA LYS A 2 -23.63 10.74 -51.82
C LYS A 2 -24.35 10.12 -50.61
N GLN A 3 -25.15 9.06 -50.74
CA GLN A 3 -25.87 8.42 -49.63
C GLN A 3 -24.97 7.53 -48.77
N ILE A 4 -23.91 6.93 -49.31
CA ILE A 4 -22.99 6.05 -48.54
C ILE A 4 -22.09 6.89 -47.62
N ALA A 5 -21.69 8.08 -48.01
CA ALA A 5 -20.88 8.98 -47.23
C ALA A 5 -21.64 9.54 -45.99
N LEU A 6 -22.96 9.77 -46.11
CA LEU A 6 -23.79 10.27 -45.00
C LEU A 6 -24.04 9.21 -43.94
N THR A 7 -24.24 7.95 -44.32
CA THR A 7 -24.45 6.83 -43.39
C THR A 7 -23.18 6.49 -42.61
N THR A 8 -22.00 6.56 -43.24
CA THR A 8 -20.72 6.32 -42.58
C THR A 8 -20.37 7.43 -41.59
N LEU A 9 -20.72 8.67 -41.88
CA LEU A 9 -20.52 9.81 -41.01
C LEU A 9 -21.47 9.75 -39.77
N LEU A 10 -22.74 9.37 -39.99
CA LEU A 10 -23.70 9.18 -38.90
C LEU A 10 -23.30 8.04 -37.94
N CYS A 11 -22.82 6.90 -38.48
CA CYS A 11 -22.33 5.79 -37.66
C CYS A 11 -21.05 6.16 -36.87
N ALA A 12 -20.16 6.98 -37.43
CA ALA A 12 -18.99 7.48 -36.71
C ALA A 12 -19.38 8.45 -35.60
N CYS A 13 -20.33 9.36 -35.86
CA CYS A 13 -20.82 10.31 -34.87
C CYS A 13 -21.55 9.58 -33.71
N THR A 14 -22.39 8.59 -33.97
CA THR A 14 -23.11 7.86 -32.92
C THR A 14 -22.18 7.01 -32.06
N SER A 15 -21.11 6.45 -32.64
CA SER A 15 -20.10 5.74 -31.87
C SER A 15 -19.29 6.69 -30.99
N ILE A 16 -18.92 7.88 -31.45
CA ILE A 16 -18.19 8.88 -30.64
C ILE A 16 -19.07 9.41 -29.52
N TYR A 17 -20.36 9.69 -29.76
CA TYR A 17 -21.29 10.11 -28.71
C TYR A 17 -21.50 9.02 -27.62
N GLY A 18 -21.64 7.76 -28.01
CA GLY A 18 -21.77 6.66 -27.06
C GLY A 18 -20.53 6.45 -26.20
N PHE A 19 -19.34 6.67 -26.73
CA PHE A 19 -18.06 6.60 -25.99
C PHE A 19 -17.88 7.77 -25.01
N ALA A 20 -18.20 8.99 -25.45
CA ALA A 20 -18.11 10.17 -24.61
C ALA A 20 -19.09 10.11 -23.42
N GLN A 21 -20.30 9.59 -23.63
CA GLN A 21 -21.31 9.43 -22.61
C GLN A 21 -20.87 8.40 -21.55
N ASN A 22 -20.26 7.28 -21.95
CA ASN A 22 -19.74 6.28 -21.00
C ASN A 22 -18.57 6.84 -20.17
N ALA A 23 -17.63 7.55 -20.79
CA ALA A 23 -16.50 8.15 -20.08
C ALA A 23 -16.95 9.17 -19.02
N LYS A 24 -17.97 9.99 -19.32
CA LYS A 24 -18.57 10.93 -18.38
C LYS A 24 -19.23 10.20 -17.20
N GLN A 25 -19.99 9.13 -17.45
CA GLN A 25 -20.64 8.32 -16.42
C GLN A 25 -19.62 7.66 -15.49
N TYR A 26 -18.50 7.13 -16.00
CA TYR A 26 -17.41 6.61 -15.15
C TYR A 26 -16.79 7.70 -14.30
N GLN A 27 -16.57 8.89 -14.86
CA GLN A 27 -16.00 10.00 -14.11
C GLN A 27 -16.96 10.47 -12.99
N GLU A 28 -18.24 10.66 -13.28
CA GLU A 28 -19.27 11.04 -12.29
C GLU A 28 -19.36 10.02 -11.16
N TYR A 29 -19.33 8.72 -11.49
CA TYR A 29 -19.30 7.65 -10.50
C TYR A 29 -18.09 7.75 -9.57
N PHE A 30 -16.89 7.92 -10.12
CA PHE A 30 -15.67 8.05 -9.30
C PHE A 30 -15.63 9.33 -8.48
N GLU A 31 -16.11 10.46 -9.03
CA GLU A 31 -16.21 11.69 -8.28
C GLU A 31 -17.16 11.55 -7.08
N GLN A 32 -18.31 10.94 -7.27
CA GLN A 32 -19.25 10.66 -6.20
C GLN A 32 -18.64 9.71 -5.15
N THR A 33 -18.02 8.63 -5.59
CA THR A 33 -17.36 7.66 -4.70
C THR A 33 -16.28 8.31 -3.84
N LEU A 34 -15.44 9.16 -4.44
CA LEU A 34 -14.37 9.87 -3.72
C LEU A 34 -14.90 10.92 -2.73
N GLN A 35 -16.08 11.51 -3.00
CA GLN A 35 -16.69 12.51 -2.14
C GLN A 35 -17.52 11.91 -0.99
N THR A 36 -18.25 10.84 -1.26
CA THR A 36 -19.27 10.32 -0.34
C THR A 36 -18.93 8.94 0.25
N GLY A 37 -17.91 8.28 -0.26
CA GLY A 37 -17.60 6.87 0.07
C GLY A 37 -18.61 5.87 -0.50
N ASN A 38 -19.61 6.31 -1.28
CA ASN A 38 -20.62 5.43 -1.87
C ASN A 38 -20.03 4.69 -3.09
N THR A 39 -19.95 3.36 -3.00
CA THR A 39 -19.39 2.48 -4.03
C THR A 39 -20.46 1.80 -4.91
N THR A 40 -21.74 2.13 -4.73
CA THR A 40 -22.82 1.51 -5.51
C THR A 40 -22.73 1.91 -6.97
N CYS A 41 -22.28 1.00 -7.82
CA CYS A 41 -22.23 1.20 -9.26
C CYS A 41 -23.53 0.76 -9.93
N LYS A 42 -24.21 1.67 -10.62
CA LYS A 42 -25.42 1.37 -11.42
C LYS A 42 -25.10 1.05 -12.87
N LEU A 43 -23.83 1.12 -13.25
CA LEU A 43 -23.37 0.89 -14.63
C LEU A 43 -23.19 -0.60 -14.88
N GLN A 44 -24.25 -1.27 -15.31
CA GLN A 44 -24.20 -2.66 -15.75
C GLN A 44 -24.28 -2.71 -17.27
N LYS A 45 -23.18 -3.09 -17.92
CA LYS A 45 -23.13 -3.20 -19.39
C LYS A 45 -22.21 -4.34 -19.80
N SER A 46 -22.69 -5.17 -20.70
CA SER A 46 -21.85 -6.17 -21.36
C SER A 46 -20.83 -5.50 -22.27
N ILE A 47 -19.57 -5.91 -22.17
CA ILE A 47 -18.46 -5.40 -22.97
C ILE A 47 -18.00 -6.50 -23.91
N ALA A 48 -18.03 -6.24 -25.22
CA ALA A 48 -17.47 -7.15 -26.21
C ALA A 48 -15.96 -7.32 -25.99
N HIS A 49 -15.44 -8.53 -26.08
CA HIS A 49 -14.03 -8.86 -25.82
C HIS A 49 -13.04 -7.90 -26.50
N LYS A 50 -13.26 -7.59 -27.77
CA LYS A 50 -12.44 -6.64 -28.56
C LYS A 50 -12.44 -5.19 -28.04
N LYS A 51 -13.31 -4.83 -27.08
CA LYS A 51 -13.42 -3.50 -26.48
C LYS A 51 -12.89 -3.43 -25.05
N ILE A 52 -12.41 -4.54 -24.49
CA ILE A 52 -11.97 -4.60 -23.08
C ILE A 52 -10.85 -3.60 -22.83
N GLU A 53 -9.76 -3.64 -23.59
CA GLU A 53 -8.61 -2.73 -23.40
C GLU A 53 -9.01 -1.26 -23.53
N GLN A 54 -9.81 -0.93 -24.54
CA GLN A 54 -10.31 0.44 -24.72
C GLN A 54 -11.16 0.89 -23.53
N THR A 55 -12.02 0.00 -23.00
CA THR A 55 -12.86 0.32 -21.85
C THR A 55 -12.03 0.46 -20.59
N GLN A 56 -11.05 -0.40 -20.37
CA GLN A 56 -10.11 -0.29 -19.23
C GLN A 56 -9.40 1.06 -19.26
N GLN A 57 -8.92 1.50 -20.44
CA GLN A 57 -8.28 2.80 -20.59
C GLN A 57 -9.23 3.97 -20.30
N GLN A 58 -10.50 3.88 -20.72
CA GLN A 58 -11.52 4.89 -20.41
C GLN A 58 -11.81 4.97 -18.91
N VAL A 59 -11.99 3.82 -18.25
CA VAL A 59 -12.19 3.73 -16.80
C VAL A 59 -11.00 4.33 -16.08
N TRP A 60 -9.78 3.98 -16.47
CA TRP A 60 -8.55 4.51 -15.88
C TRP A 60 -8.42 6.03 -16.05
N ASN A 61 -8.73 6.56 -17.22
CA ASN A 61 -8.70 7.99 -17.49
C ASN A 61 -9.77 8.74 -16.67
N ALA A 62 -10.97 8.19 -16.56
CA ALA A 62 -12.04 8.73 -15.73
C ALA A 62 -11.64 8.76 -14.24
N TRP A 63 -11.02 7.68 -13.77
CA TRP A 63 -10.46 7.61 -12.41
C TRP A 63 -9.40 8.69 -12.16
N LYS A 64 -8.44 8.84 -13.07
CA LYS A 64 -7.43 9.91 -12.99
C LYS A 64 -8.07 11.30 -12.91
N THR A 65 -9.04 11.55 -13.79
CA THR A 65 -9.72 12.86 -13.87
C THR A 65 -10.49 13.16 -12.59
N ALA A 66 -11.20 12.17 -12.03
CA ALA A 66 -11.91 12.31 -10.77
C ALA A 66 -10.96 12.62 -9.60
N ASN A 67 -9.83 11.93 -9.55
CA ASN A 67 -8.81 12.14 -8.50
C ASN A 67 -8.16 13.53 -8.56
N ASN A 68 -7.98 14.11 -9.74
CA ASN A 68 -7.42 15.46 -9.88
C ASN A 68 -8.34 16.55 -9.25
N LYS A 69 -9.59 16.23 -9.00
CA LYS A 69 -10.54 17.13 -8.31
C LYS A 69 -10.48 17.03 -6.79
N VAL A 70 -9.89 16.00 -6.24
CA VAL A 70 -9.69 15.84 -4.79
C VAL A 70 -8.68 16.88 -4.31
N LYS A 71 -9.06 17.68 -3.32
CA LYS A 71 -8.21 18.76 -2.77
C LYS A 71 -7.76 18.51 -1.34
N GLN A 72 -8.40 17.56 -0.65
CA GLN A 72 -8.07 17.21 0.73
C GLN A 72 -7.01 16.12 0.77
N ASN A 73 -6.07 16.24 1.71
CA ASN A 73 -5.01 15.26 1.95
C ASN A 73 -4.23 14.90 0.66
N VAL A 74 -3.89 15.90 -0.12
CA VAL A 74 -3.06 15.72 -1.32
C VAL A 74 -1.62 15.48 -0.87
N LEU A 75 -0.98 14.47 -1.43
CA LEU A 75 0.43 14.18 -1.16
C LEU A 75 1.30 15.29 -1.75
N MET A 76 2.22 15.83 -0.95
CA MET A 76 3.14 16.90 -1.36
C MET A 76 3.91 16.53 -2.65
N PRO A 77 4.42 17.51 -3.40
CA PRO A 77 5.26 17.26 -4.56
C PRO A 77 6.51 16.45 -4.20
N THR A 78 6.99 15.65 -5.17
CA THR A 78 8.19 14.85 -4.99
C THR A 78 9.43 15.75 -4.95
N ALA A 79 10.22 15.63 -3.88
CA ALA A 79 11.48 16.32 -3.66
C ALA A 79 12.50 15.36 -3.03
N ALA A 80 13.74 15.80 -2.83
CA ALA A 80 14.72 15.02 -2.07
C ALA A 80 14.23 14.79 -0.63
N LEU A 81 14.44 13.57 -0.10
CA LEU A 81 14.02 13.20 1.25
C LEU A 81 14.76 14.06 2.29
N SER A 82 14.02 14.87 3.00
CA SER A 82 14.53 15.83 3.98
C SER A 82 13.55 15.95 5.17
N ASN A 83 13.82 16.84 6.09
CA ASN A 83 12.94 17.16 7.23
C ASN A 83 11.78 18.11 6.84
N HIS A 84 11.59 18.40 5.56
CA HIS A 84 10.39 19.08 5.10
C HIS A 84 9.19 18.15 5.23
N SER A 85 8.15 18.62 5.89
CA SER A 85 6.95 17.83 6.21
C SER A 85 5.69 18.55 5.81
N ASP A 86 4.65 17.77 5.61
CA ASP A 86 3.26 18.21 5.44
C ASP A 86 2.38 17.36 6.37
N ALA A 87 1.10 17.59 6.43
CA ALA A 87 0.21 16.86 7.31
C ALA A 87 -1.15 16.58 6.65
N TRP A 88 -1.70 15.40 6.93
CA TRP A 88 -3.06 15.03 6.56
C TRP A 88 -4.01 15.15 7.76
N GLN A 89 -5.20 15.68 7.50
CA GLN A 89 -6.27 15.65 8.46
C GLN A 89 -7.09 14.37 8.29
N LEU A 90 -7.08 13.51 9.28
CA LEU A 90 -7.91 12.31 9.27
C LEU A 90 -9.34 12.63 9.75
N PRO A 91 -10.35 11.82 9.36
CA PRO A 91 -11.73 12.07 9.78
C PRO A 91 -11.91 11.97 11.30
N ASP A 92 -12.44 13.02 11.92
CA ASP A 92 -12.71 13.04 13.38
C ASP A 92 -13.67 11.93 13.83
N SER A 93 -14.53 11.45 12.94
CA SER A 93 -15.39 10.29 13.18
C SER A 93 -14.65 8.96 13.33
N LEU A 94 -13.40 8.89 12.87
CA LEU A 94 -12.54 7.71 12.98
C LEU A 94 -11.51 7.86 14.09
N GLU A 95 -11.00 9.06 14.33
CA GLU A 95 -10.04 9.37 15.40
C GLU A 95 -10.10 10.87 15.72
N PRO A 96 -10.42 11.26 16.95
CA PRO A 96 -10.63 12.66 17.31
C PRO A 96 -9.40 13.54 17.07
N HIS A 97 -9.56 14.64 16.38
CA HIS A 97 -8.53 15.66 16.13
C HIS A 97 -7.24 15.11 15.53
N ALA A 98 -7.34 14.05 14.73
CA ALA A 98 -6.20 13.33 14.19
C ALA A 98 -5.56 14.08 13.02
N THR A 99 -4.45 14.75 13.29
CA THR A 99 -3.55 15.28 12.27
C THR A 99 -2.35 14.36 12.14
N MET A 100 -2.07 13.87 10.94
CA MET A 100 -0.97 12.96 10.63
C MET A 100 0.15 13.71 9.88
N PRO A 101 1.19 14.24 10.56
CA PRO A 101 2.37 14.76 9.89
C PRO A 101 3.10 13.63 9.15
N TYR A 102 3.77 13.99 8.05
CA TYR A 102 4.58 13.02 7.32
C TYR A 102 5.77 13.68 6.61
N TYR A 103 6.84 12.91 6.46
CA TYR A 103 7.88 13.20 5.48
C TYR A 103 7.60 12.42 4.21
N PHE A 104 7.82 13.06 3.07
CA PHE A 104 7.75 12.42 1.77
C PHE A 104 8.89 12.93 0.89
N GLY A 105 9.63 12.02 0.28
CA GLY A 105 10.73 12.41 -0.60
C GLY A 105 11.46 11.22 -1.21
N THR A 106 12.47 11.53 -2.02
CA THR A 106 13.21 10.55 -2.81
C THR A 106 14.70 10.55 -2.49
N LYS A 107 15.34 9.42 -2.71
CA LYS A 107 16.80 9.22 -2.66
C LYS A 107 17.28 8.77 -4.03
N GLY A 108 18.40 9.32 -4.48
CA GLY A 108 18.99 8.98 -5.78
C GLY A 108 18.19 9.49 -6.98
N ASN A 109 18.69 9.17 -8.17
CA ASN A 109 18.08 9.59 -9.42
C ASN A 109 16.85 8.73 -9.77
N ARG A 110 15.84 9.34 -10.40
CA ARG A 110 14.62 8.65 -10.82
C ARG A 110 14.94 7.55 -11.84
N PRO A 111 14.53 6.29 -11.56
CA PRO A 111 14.58 5.23 -12.55
C PRO A 111 13.58 5.47 -13.69
N GLU A 112 13.81 4.89 -14.85
CA GLU A 112 12.92 4.97 -16.01
C GLU A 112 11.47 4.57 -15.69
N ASN A 113 11.31 3.47 -14.94
CA ASN A 113 10.00 2.93 -14.52
C ASN A 113 9.47 3.53 -13.21
N GLY A 114 10.03 4.64 -12.74
CA GLY A 114 9.66 5.27 -11.48
C GLY A 114 10.37 4.68 -10.26
N TYR A 115 10.30 5.43 -9.15
CA TYR A 115 10.91 5.02 -7.89
C TYR A 115 10.21 3.82 -7.26
N PRO A 116 10.93 2.83 -6.71
CA PRO A 116 10.41 1.97 -5.67
C PRO A 116 9.99 2.81 -4.47
N PHE A 117 8.87 2.47 -3.86
CA PHE A 117 8.26 3.26 -2.79
C PHE A 117 8.21 2.48 -1.48
N PHE A 118 8.56 3.14 -0.38
CA PHE A 118 8.58 2.59 0.96
C PHE A 118 7.65 3.35 1.91
N LEU A 119 6.66 2.65 2.46
CA LEU A 119 5.91 3.10 3.63
C LEU A 119 6.65 2.62 4.89
N TYR A 120 7.23 3.54 5.66
CA TYR A 120 7.88 3.24 6.92
C TYR A 120 6.98 3.56 8.10
N LEU A 121 6.80 2.63 9.01
CA LEU A 121 6.01 2.77 10.23
C LEU A 121 6.93 2.72 11.45
N HIS A 122 6.91 3.77 12.26
CA HIS A 122 7.79 3.90 13.43
C HIS A 122 7.30 3.12 14.66
N GLY A 123 8.14 2.97 15.67
CA GLY A 123 7.86 2.31 16.94
C GLY A 123 7.02 3.16 17.89
N SER A 124 6.73 2.61 19.10
CA SER A 124 5.83 3.19 20.11
C SER A 124 6.54 4.02 21.20
N GLY A 125 7.67 4.64 20.89
CA GLY A 125 8.27 5.66 21.75
C GLY A 125 7.55 7.00 21.67
N PRO A 126 8.09 8.08 22.27
CA PRO A 126 7.54 9.43 22.09
C PRO A 126 7.44 9.76 20.59
N LYS A 127 6.23 10.01 20.11
CA LYS A 127 5.93 10.03 18.66
C LYS A 127 6.83 10.97 17.85
N GLN A 128 7.19 12.13 18.40
CA GLN A 128 8.08 13.07 17.70
C GLN A 128 9.50 12.52 17.54
N HIS A 129 10.00 11.82 18.57
CA HIS A 129 11.32 11.20 18.54
C HIS A 129 11.37 10.02 17.57
N GLU A 130 10.37 9.15 17.64
CA GLU A 130 10.25 8.00 16.75
C GLU A 130 10.15 8.41 15.28
N TRP A 131 9.39 9.46 15.00
CA TRP A 131 9.22 10.01 13.65
C TRP A 131 10.52 10.59 13.10
N ALA A 132 11.25 11.40 13.89
CA ALA A 132 12.55 11.94 13.51
C ALA A 132 13.60 10.83 13.32
N THR A 133 13.59 9.81 14.18
CA THR A 133 14.46 8.63 14.04
C THR A 133 14.13 7.86 12.74
N GLY A 134 12.85 7.75 12.39
CA GLY A 134 12.42 7.13 11.13
C GLY A 134 12.99 7.82 9.90
N LEU A 135 13.00 9.15 9.89
CA LEU A 135 13.64 9.92 8.81
C LEU A 135 15.15 9.64 8.74
N ALA A 136 15.85 9.70 9.89
CA ALA A 136 17.28 9.45 9.94
C ALA A 136 17.65 8.03 9.44
N LEU A 137 16.88 7.01 9.83
CA LEU A 137 17.06 5.64 9.34
C LEU A 137 16.80 5.54 7.83
N ALA A 138 15.70 6.11 7.34
CA ALA A 138 15.36 6.08 5.93
C ALA A 138 16.44 6.72 5.05
N GLN A 139 17.06 7.80 5.53
CA GLN A 139 18.17 8.46 4.83
C GLN A 139 19.44 7.59 4.77
N GLN A 140 19.65 6.71 5.75
CA GLN A 140 20.84 5.84 5.86
C GLN A 140 20.67 4.49 5.13
N PHE A 141 19.47 3.99 4.91
CA PHE A 141 19.26 2.70 4.25
C PHE A 141 19.84 2.67 2.83
N ALA A 142 20.47 1.55 2.47
CA ALA A 142 21.15 1.36 1.18
C ALA A 142 20.18 0.86 0.09
N ASP A 143 19.10 1.60 -0.15
CA ASP A 143 18.01 1.23 -1.08
C ASP A 143 17.77 2.27 -2.18
N ALA A 144 18.63 3.26 -2.32
CA ALA A 144 18.55 4.21 -3.43
C ALA A 144 18.76 3.50 -4.79
N PRO A 145 17.98 3.87 -5.83
CA PRO A 145 16.96 4.90 -5.86
C PRO A 145 15.66 4.47 -5.20
N SER A 146 15.05 5.33 -4.37
CA SER A 146 13.83 5.03 -3.63
C SER A 146 13.02 6.28 -3.31
N ALA A 147 11.73 6.11 -3.01
CA ALA A 147 10.85 7.12 -2.46
C ALA A 147 10.28 6.64 -1.12
N TYR A 148 10.07 7.56 -0.19
CA TYR A 148 9.60 7.26 1.16
C TYR A 148 8.40 8.09 1.55
N PHE A 149 7.47 7.46 2.27
CA PHE A 149 6.47 8.12 3.09
C PHE A 149 6.66 7.66 4.53
N ILE A 150 6.92 8.63 5.42
CA ILE A 150 7.23 8.38 6.82
C ILE A 150 6.23 9.16 7.66
N PRO A 151 5.08 8.57 8.03
CA PRO A 151 4.07 9.25 8.84
C PRO A 151 4.49 9.30 10.31
N GLN A 152 4.00 10.32 11.02
CA GLN A 152 3.94 10.32 12.46
C GLN A 152 2.57 9.79 12.90
N ILE A 153 2.52 8.95 13.94
CA ILE A 153 1.23 8.56 14.51
C ILE A 153 0.48 9.82 14.98
N PRO A 154 -0.81 10.02 14.62
CA PRO A 154 -1.54 11.25 14.96
C PRO A 154 -1.66 11.45 16.47
N ASN A 155 -2.22 10.45 17.15
CA ASN A 155 -2.42 10.47 18.61
C ASN A 155 -1.70 9.27 19.26
N GLU A 156 -1.30 9.43 20.51
CA GLU A 156 -0.65 8.41 21.33
C GLU A 156 -1.66 7.56 22.11
N ASN A 157 -1.19 6.77 23.06
CA ASN A 157 -1.96 5.88 23.92
C ASN A 157 -2.81 4.87 23.14
N GLU A 158 -4.10 4.84 23.35
CA GLU A 158 -5.03 3.89 22.71
C GLU A 158 -5.06 4.01 21.18
N TRP A 159 -4.68 5.18 20.66
CA TRP A 159 -4.61 5.45 19.23
C TRP A 159 -3.28 5.05 18.59
N TYR A 160 -2.33 4.58 19.36
CA TYR A 160 -0.99 4.24 18.89
C TYR A 160 -0.96 2.87 18.18
N ARG A 161 -1.78 2.72 17.12
CA ARG A 161 -1.86 1.48 16.33
C ARG A 161 -1.98 1.81 14.84
N TRP A 162 -1.03 1.30 14.05
CA TRP A 162 -0.95 1.57 12.61
C TRP A 162 -2.07 0.93 11.78
N TRP A 163 -2.83 0.01 12.34
CA TRP A 163 -3.93 -0.71 11.67
C TRP A 163 -5.33 -0.20 12.00
N GLN A 164 -5.46 0.84 12.83
CA GLN A 164 -6.77 1.43 13.14
C GLN A 164 -7.42 2.07 11.93
N ARG A 165 -8.76 2.15 11.91
CA ARG A 165 -9.56 2.64 10.79
C ARG A 165 -9.14 4.02 10.29
N SER A 166 -8.75 4.92 11.15
CA SER A 166 -8.23 6.24 10.80
C SER A 166 -6.97 6.14 9.94
N LYS A 167 -6.03 5.24 10.32
CA LYS A 167 -4.81 4.99 9.56
C LYS A 167 -5.09 4.20 8.28
N GLN A 168 -6.05 3.26 8.30
CA GLN A 168 -6.50 2.58 7.09
C GLN A 168 -7.02 3.58 6.03
N TYR A 169 -7.76 4.61 6.47
CA TYR A 169 -8.16 5.72 5.60
C TYR A 169 -6.94 6.42 4.98
N ALA A 170 -5.90 6.69 5.80
CA ALA A 170 -4.66 7.29 5.31
C ALA A 170 -3.92 6.38 4.31
N TRP A 171 -3.84 5.07 4.58
CA TRP A 171 -3.16 4.11 3.68
C TRP A 171 -3.87 4.00 2.33
N MET A 172 -5.19 3.94 2.32
CA MET A 172 -5.95 3.90 1.07
C MET A 172 -5.81 5.19 0.28
N ASN A 173 -5.78 6.36 0.96
CA ASN A 173 -5.51 7.64 0.33
C ASN A 173 -4.08 7.69 -0.25
N LEU A 174 -3.09 7.20 0.48
CA LEU A 174 -1.70 7.11 0.02
C LEU A 174 -1.57 6.23 -1.22
N ILE A 175 -2.01 4.97 -1.14
CA ILE A 175 -1.93 4.01 -2.24
C ILE A 175 -2.62 4.55 -3.49
N ARG A 176 -3.81 5.13 -3.33
CA ARG A 176 -4.56 5.77 -4.43
C ARG A 176 -3.73 6.83 -5.14
N GLN A 177 -3.05 7.70 -4.40
CA GLN A 177 -2.23 8.76 -4.98
C GLN A 177 -0.94 8.22 -5.60
N LEU A 178 -0.28 7.24 -4.99
CA LEU A 178 0.92 6.60 -5.53
C LEU A 178 0.65 5.93 -6.88
N MET A 179 -0.50 5.27 -7.03
CA MET A 179 -0.92 4.63 -8.29
C MET A 179 -1.11 5.63 -9.43
N LEU A 180 -1.31 6.91 -9.12
CA LEU A 180 -1.55 7.98 -10.10
C LEU A 180 -0.30 8.78 -10.45
N ARG A 181 0.78 8.62 -9.68
CA ARG A 181 2.02 9.39 -9.85
C ARG A 181 2.98 8.73 -10.84
N PRO A 182 3.32 9.40 -11.94
CA PRO A 182 4.21 8.83 -12.94
C PRO A 182 5.67 8.67 -12.47
N GLU A 183 6.04 9.32 -11.36
CA GLU A 183 7.36 9.18 -10.75
C GLU A 183 7.49 7.97 -9.83
N ILE A 184 6.40 7.31 -9.45
CA ILE A 184 6.40 6.12 -8.58
C ILE A 184 6.08 4.88 -9.42
N ASN A 185 6.80 3.78 -9.16
CA ASN A 185 6.48 2.50 -9.76
C ASN A 185 5.37 1.80 -8.96
N PRO A 186 4.13 1.70 -9.49
CA PRO A 186 2.99 1.13 -8.73
C PRO A 186 3.13 -0.37 -8.45
N ASN A 187 4.08 -1.05 -9.09
CA ASN A 187 4.39 -2.45 -8.85
C ASN A 187 5.59 -2.67 -7.92
N ARG A 188 6.12 -1.60 -7.32
CA ARG A 188 7.22 -1.65 -6.36
C ARG A 188 6.89 -0.84 -5.11
N LEU A 189 5.74 -1.14 -4.50
CA LEU A 189 5.30 -0.57 -3.24
C LEU A 189 5.64 -1.54 -2.11
N TYR A 190 6.31 -1.03 -1.09
CA TYR A 190 6.76 -1.80 0.07
C TYR A 190 6.24 -1.18 1.36
N VAL A 191 5.92 -2.03 2.34
CA VAL A 191 5.58 -1.62 3.71
C VAL A 191 6.53 -2.28 4.70
N PHE A 192 7.06 -1.50 5.63
CA PHE A 192 7.93 -2.01 6.68
C PHE A 192 7.87 -1.14 7.92
N GLY A 193 8.34 -1.66 9.04
CA GLY A 193 8.34 -0.89 10.26
C GLY A 193 9.04 -1.61 11.41
N ILE A 194 9.26 -0.90 12.51
CA ILE A 194 10.00 -1.36 13.67
C ILE A 194 9.07 -1.37 14.88
N SER A 195 9.12 -2.43 15.70
CA SER A 195 8.37 -2.54 16.96
C SER A 195 6.86 -2.41 16.71
N GLU A 196 6.20 -1.36 17.15
CA GLU A 196 4.79 -1.09 16.87
C GLU A 196 4.55 -0.97 15.35
N GLY A 197 5.50 -0.36 14.62
CA GLY A 197 5.49 -0.35 13.15
C GLY A 197 5.71 -1.74 12.54
N GLY A 198 6.42 -2.62 13.23
CA GLY A 198 6.58 -4.03 12.87
C GLY A 198 5.24 -4.77 12.92
N TYR A 199 4.47 -4.62 14.00
CA TYR A 199 3.11 -5.16 14.09
C TYR A 199 2.21 -4.60 12.99
N GLY A 200 2.22 -3.27 12.83
CA GLY A 200 1.44 -2.60 11.80
C GLY A 200 1.78 -3.09 10.39
N SER A 201 3.06 -3.14 10.04
CA SER A 201 3.48 -3.60 8.71
C SER A 201 3.17 -5.07 8.44
N GLN A 202 3.19 -5.93 9.47
CA GLN A 202 2.79 -7.33 9.32
C GLN A 202 1.29 -7.46 9.03
N ARG A 203 0.43 -6.73 9.76
CA ARG A 203 -1.03 -6.70 9.49
C ARG A 203 -1.34 -6.11 8.13
N LEU A 204 -0.71 -4.98 7.77
CA LEU A 204 -0.92 -4.34 6.48
C LEU A 204 -0.42 -5.21 5.33
N ALA A 205 0.65 -5.99 5.51
CA ALA A 205 1.13 -6.95 4.53
C ALA A 205 0.06 -7.97 4.15
N SER A 206 -0.59 -8.55 5.16
CA SER A 206 -1.65 -9.53 4.97
C SER A 206 -2.96 -8.89 4.47
N PHE A 207 -3.37 -7.75 5.05
CA PHE A 207 -4.65 -7.11 4.74
C PHE A 207 -4.69 -6.42 3.37
N TYR A 208 -3.56 -5.90 2.91
CA TYR A 208 -3.41 -5.19 1.63
C TYR A 208 -2.42 -5.90 0.70
N ALA A 209 -2.34 -7.23 0.76
CA ALA A 209 -1.39 -8.04 0.00
C ALA A 209 -1.46 -7.81 -1.52
N ASP A 210 -2.61 -7.42 -2.03
CA ASP A 210 -2.85 -7.09 -3.44
C ASP A 210 -2.17 -5.79 -3.91
N TYR A 211 -1.71 -4.93 -2.99
CA TYR A 211 -1.02 -3.68 -3.32
C TYR A 211 0.50 -3.76 -3.17
N TRP A 212 1.00 -4.60 -2.25
CA TRP A 212 2.43 -4.64 -1.95
C TRP A 212 3.22 -5.54 -2.89
N ALA A 213 4.46 -5.13 -3.20
CA ALA A 213 5.45 -6.02 -3.79
C ALA A 213 6.16 -6.85 -2.73
N ALA A 214 6.42 -6.24 -1.57
CA ALA A 214 6.96 -6.94 -0.41
C ALA A 214 6.65 -6.18 0.90
N ALA A 215 6.82 -6.89 2.02
CA ALA A 215 6.71 -6.33 3.36
C ALA A 215 7.86 -6.77 4.26
N GLY A 216 8.26 -5.88 5.19
CA GLY A 216 9.43 -6.08 6.05
C GLY A 216 9.19 -5.69 7.51
N PRO A 217 8.32 -6.36 8.26
CA PRO A 217 8.21 -6.15 9.70
C PRO A 217 9.50 -6.48 10.44
N MET A 218 9.86 -5.64 11.42
CA MET A 218 11.07 -5.80 12.24
C MET A 218 10.75 -5.61 13.72
N ALA A 219 11.37 -6.41 14.58
CA ALA A 219 11.17 -6.39 16.02
C ALA A 219 9.68 -6.38 16.42
N GLY A 220 8.85 -7.07 15.64
CA GLY A 220 7.43 -7.28 15.81
C GLY A 220 7.12 -8.77 15.96
N GLY A 221 5.88 -9.13 15.78
CA GLY A 221 5.39 -10.51 15.80
C GLY A 221 3.89 -10.54 16.12
N GLU A 222 3.07 -10.76 15.11
CA GLU A 222 1.62 -10.87 15.26
C GLU A 222 1.18 -12.33 15.34
N PRO A 223 0.15 -12.64 16.12
CA PRO A 223 -0.56 -13.91 16.00
C PRO A 223 -1.08 -14.10 14.57
N LEU A 224 -1.01 -15.33 14.05
CA LEU A 224 -1.44 -15.65 12.68
C LEU A 224 -2.89 -15.21 12.38
N LYS A 225 -3.79 -15.27 13.37
CA LYS A 225 -5.17 -14.78 13.22
C LYS A 225 -5.30 -13.28 12.93
N ASN A 226 -4.28 -12.49 13.29
CA ASN A 226 -4.26 -11.03 13.06
C ASN A 226 -3.52 -10.64 11.79
N ALA A 227 -2.75 -11.56 11.22
CA ALA A 227 -2.00 -11.40 9.99
C ALA A 227 -1.79 -12.77 9.32
N PRO A 228 -2.86 -13.35 8.72
CA PRO A 228 -2.78 -14.66 8.09
C PRO A 228 -1.69 -14.72 7.02
N VAL A 229 -0.85 -15.74 7.11
CA VAL A 229 0.24 -15.94 6.14
C VAL A 229 -0.28 -16.40 4.77
N GLU A 230 -1.47 -16.96 4.73
CA GLU A 230 -2.17 -17.37 3.52
C GLU A 230 -2.26 -16.26 2.48
N ASN A 231 -2.40 -15.01 2.94
CA ASN A 231 -2.53 -13.83 2.08
C ASN A 231 -1.20 -13.39 1.45
N LEU A 232 -0.07 -13.90 1.94
CA LEU A 232 1.28 -13.47 1.52
C LEU A 232 1.80 -14.20 0.27
N GLY A 233 0.99 -15.03 -0.37
CA GLY A 233 1.42 -15.92 -1.45
C GLY A 233 2.05 -15.25 -2.67
N ASN A 234 1.70 -13.98 -2.94
CA ASN A 234 2.16 -13.24 -4.12
C ASN A 234 3.10 -12.07 -3.80
N ILE A 235 3.54 -11.93 -2.55
CA ILE A 235 4.46 -10.85 -2.13
C ILE A 235 5.72 -11.42 -1.49
N GLY A 236 6.81 -10.64 -1.50
CA GLY A 236 7.96 -10.95 -0.68
C GLY A 236 7.69 -10.61 0.79
N PHE A 237 8.02 -11.49 1.73
CA PHE A 237 7.79 -11.24 3.15
C PHE A 237 9.06 -11.46 3.97
N SER A 238 9.56 -10.43 4.65
CA SER A 238 10.69 -10.53 5.58
C SER A 238 10.23 -10.16 6.98
N LEU A 239 10.45 -11.05 7.95
CA LEU A 239 10.21 -10.74 9.37
C LEU A 239 11.49 -11.00 10.16
N ARG A 240 12.00 -9.99 10.87
CA ARG A 240 13.25 -10.06 11.61
C ARG A 240 13.04 -9.66 13.06
N THR A 241 13.39 -10.55 14.00
CA THR A 241 13.19 -10.34 15.43
C THR A 241 14.40 -10.87 16.21
N GLY A 242 14.77 -10.23 17.30
CA GLY A 242 15.81 -10.77 18.17
C GLY A 242 15.39 -12.10 18.80
N ALA A 243 16.25 -13.13 18.80
CA ALA A 243 15.95 -14.44 19.38
C ALA A 243 15.60 -14.36 20.87
N ASN A 244 16.11 -13.33 21.57
CA ASN A 244 15.86 -13.05 22.97
C ASN A 244 14.81 -11.94 23.22
N ASP A 245 14.12 -11.47 22.19
CA ASP A 245 13.02 -10.50 22.32
C ASP A 245 11.74 -11.21 22.78
N ARG A 246 11.65 -11.42 24.09
CA ARG A 246 10.54 -12.12 24.75
C ARG A 246 9.35 -11.23 25.05
N GLY A 247 9.51 -9.90 24.94
CA GLY A 247 8.42 -8.95 25.18
C GLY A 247 7.26 -9.21 24.23
N PHE A 248 6.05 -9.29 24.75
CA PHE A 248 4.84 -9.61 23.98
C PHE A 248 4.96 -10.90 23.14
N TYR A 249 5.82 -11.82 23.55
CA TYR A 249 6.09 -13.10 22.86
C TYR A 249 6.61 -12.93 21.42
N ARG A 250 7.25 -11.82 21.06
CA ARG A 250 7.68 -11.51 19.68
C ARG A 250 8.52 -12.63 19.05
N ASN A 251 9.51 -13.13 19.78
CA ASN A 251 10.36 -14.23 19.28
C ASN A 251 9.56 -15.53 19.04
N LEU A 252 8.57 -15.82 19.87
CA LEU A 252 7.71 -17.00 19.73
C LEU A 252 6.76 -16.84 18.54
N LEU A 253 6.11 -15.68 18.41
CA LEU A 253 5.20 -15.37 17.31
C LEU A 253 5.94 -15.32 15.96
N THR A 254 7.17 -14.79 15.94
CA THR A 254 8.04 -14.83 14.76
C THR A 254 8.34 -16.28 14.33
N ARG A 255 8.62 -17.17 15.29
CA ARG A 255 8.83 -18.61 15.00
C ARG A 255 7.57 -19.24 14.41
N TYR A 256 6.39 -18.99 14.99
CA TYR A 256 5.13 -19.52 14.45
C TYR A 256 4.85 -19.01 13.03
N THR A 257 5.20 -17.75 12.75
CA THR A 257 5.09 -17.20 11.40
C THR A 257 6.06 -17.90 10.44
N ALA A 258 7.30 -18.18 10.87
CA ALA A 258 8.25 -18.96 10.06
C ALA A 258 7.72 -20.36 9.75
N GLU A 259 7.35 -21.12 10.78
CA GLU A 259 6.83 -22.48 10.64
C GLU A 259 5.60 -22.56 9.71
N ALA A 260 4.69 -21.57 9.81
CA ALA A 260 3.53 -21.50 8.96
C ALA A 260 3.89 -21.20 7.49
N LEU A 261 4.82 -20.26 7.26
CA LEU A 261 5.28 -19.90 5.92
C LEU A 261 6.09 -21.04 5.27
N ASP A 262 7.00 -21.68 6.00
CA ASP A 262 7.75 -22.85 5.52
C ASP A 262 6.78 -23.98 5.09
N SER A 263 5.75 -24.23 5.91
CA SER A 263 4.75 -25.25 5.63
C SER A 263 3.94 -24.97 4.36
N ILE A 264 3.49 -23.72 4.19
CA ILE A 264 2.67 -23.35 3.04
C ILE A 264 3.48 -23.22 1.75
N GLU A 265 4.74 -22.74 1.84
CA GLU A 265 5.67 -22.67 0.72
C GLU A 265 5.99 -24.06 0.20
N HIS A 266 6.20 -25.05 1.09
CA HIS A 266 6.41 -26.44 0.70
C HIS A 266 5.28 -26.99 -0.19
N LEU A 267 4.04 -26.57 0.07
CA LEU A 267 2.88 -26.95 -0.73
C LEU A 267 2.70 -26.09 -2.00
N ASN A 268 3.35 -24.92 -2.07
CA ASN A 268 3.23 -23.93 -3.14
C ASN A 268 4.60 -23.30 -3.46
N PRO A 269 5.54 -24.01 -4.02
CA PRO A 269 6.95 -23.59 -4.13
C PRO A 269 7.20 -22.37 -5.04
N GLU A 270 6.22 -21.97 -5.84
CA GLU A 270 6.32 -20.77 -6.68
C GLU A 270 5.83 -19.48 -5.97
N GLY A 271 5.17 -19.62 -4.81
CA GLY A 271 4.66 -18.51 -3.99
C GLY A 271 5.37 -18.40 -2.64
N TYR A 272 4.84 -17.54 -1.77
CA TYR A 272 5.26 -17.40 -0.36
C TYR A 272 6.75 -17.14 -0.16
N ARG A 273 7.36 -16.35 -1.05
CA ARG A 273 8.76 -15.97 -0.97
C ARG A 273 9.03 -15.20 0.33
N HIS A 274 9.71 -15.83 1.28
CA HIS A 274 9.91 -15.25 2.59
C HIS A 274 11.32 -15.37 3.13
N LYS A 275 11.64 -14.57 4.15
CA LYS A 275 12.84 -14.60 4.94
C LYS A 275 12.50 -14.23 6.37
N VAL A 276 12.22 -15.23 7.21
CA VAL A 276 11.92 -15.01 8.62
C VAL A 276 13.13 -15.37 9.46
N GLU A 277 13.63 -14.44 10.28
CA GLU A 277 14.88 -14.59 11.01
C GLU A 277 14.72 -14.26 12.50
N LEU A 278 15.12 -15.20 13.34
CA LEU A 278 15.39 -14.96 14.76
C LEU A 278 16.89 -14.69 14.93
N ILE A 279 17.25 -13.43 15.19
CA ILE A 279 18.65 -12.98 15.25
C ILE A 279 19.30 -13.44 16.56
N PRO A 280 20.30 -14.33 16.52
CA PRO A 280 20.92 -14.89 17.71
C PRO A 280 21.51 -13.82 18.63
N GLY A 281 21.32 -13.97 19.94
CA GLY A 281 21.86 -13.07 20.96
C GLY A 281 21.24 -11.69 21.04
N LYS A 282 20.36 -11.29 20.10
CA LYS A 282 19.68 -10.01 20.10
C LYS A 282 18.38 -10.04 20.88
N GLN A 283 18.08 -8.92 21.52
CA GLN A 283 16.79 -8.60 22.12
C GLN A 283 15.96 -7.73 21.14
N HIS A 284 15.31 -6.69 21.67
CA HIS A 284 14.44 -5.83 20.86
C HIS A 284 15.16 -5.02 19.77
N PHE A 285 16.42 -4.67 20.00
CA PHE A 285 17.25 -3.93 19.03
C PHE A 285 18.05 -4.89 18.15
N ILE A 286 17.85 -4.79 16.84
CA ILE A 286 18.53 -5.59 15.80
C ILE A 286 19.13 -4.66 14.74
N ASP A 287 19.87 -5.21 13.79
CA ASP A 287 20.25 -4.48 12.58
C ASP A 287 19.06 -4.37 11.63
N TYR A 288 18.62 -3.15 11.38
CA TYR A 288 17.49 -2.83 10.50
C TYR A 288 17.90 -2.61 9.04
N SER A 289 19.20 -2.40 8.78
CA SER A 289 19.71 -1.92 7.48
C SER A 289 19.55 -2.91 6.32
N VAL A 290 19.43 -4.18 6.61
CA VAL A 290 19.36 -5.25 5.59
C VAL A 290 17.95 -5.45 5.01
N THR A 291 16.93 -4.85 5.63
CA THR A 291 15.53 -5.10 5.26
C THR A 291 15.16 -4.44 3.93
N THR A 292 15.38 -3.14 3.77
CA THR A 292 14.95 -2.41 2.56
C THR A 292 15.69 -2.86 1.29
N PRO A 293 17.00 -3.20 1.31
CA PRO A 293 17.65 -3.82 0.15
C PRO A 293 17.01 -5.16 -0.26
N TRP A 294 16.62 -5.99 0.71
CA TRP A 294 15.96 -7.25 0.41
C TRP A 294 14.56 -7.03 -0.20
N LEU A 295 13.76 -6.10 0.36
CA LEU A 295 12.44 -5.76 -0.18
C LEU A 295 12.53 -5.29 -1.63
N SER A 296 13.58 -4.56 -1.98
CA SER A 296 13.82 -4.02 -3.33
C SER A 296 13.99 -5.08 -4.41
N LEU A 297 14.19 -6.34 -4.04
CA LEU A 297 14.30 -7.46 -4.99
C LEU A 297 12.95 -7.85 -5.61
N PHE A 298 11.83 -7.42 -5.01
CA PHE A 298 10.50 -7.85 -5.41
C PHE A 298 9.77 -6.82 -6.25
N THR A 299 8.98 -7.35 -7.18
CA THR A 299 8.05 -6.57 -7.99
C THR A 299 6.69 -7.27 -7.93
N ARG A 300 5.63 -6.50 -7.67
CA ARG A 300 4.27 -7.01 -7.60
C ARG A 300 3.83 -7.54 -8.97
N ASN A 301 3.23 -8.72 -8.98
CA ASN A 301 2.46 -9.19 -10.14
C ASN A 301 1.01 -8.70 -9.99
N PRO A 302 0.52 -7.75 -10.83
CA PRO A 302 -0.86 -7.25 -10.71
C PRO A 302 -1.92 -8.25 -11.20
N TYR A 303 -1.50 -9.34 -11.85
CA TYR A 303 -2.39 -10.36 -12.43
C TYR A 303 -1.91 -11.78 -12.06
N PRO A 304 -1.88 -12.13 -10.77
CA PRO A 304 -1.46 -13.46 -10.37
C PRO A 304 -2.47 -14.49 -10.86
N LYS A 305 -1.99 -15.63 -11.37
CA LYS A 305 -2.85 -16.73 -11.83
C LYS A 305 -3.48 -17.50 -10.67
N GLN A 306 -2.84 -17.45 -9.52
CA GLN A 306 -3.28 -18.10 -8.30
C GLN A 306 -3.13 -17.13 -7.14
N PHE A 307 -4.12 -17.10 -6.27
CA PHE A 307 -4.06 -16.40 -4.99
C PHE A 307 -4.86 -17.19 -3.96
N ARG A 308 -4.48 -17.03 -2.72
CA ARG A 308 -5.21 -17.54 -1.56
C ARG A 308 -5.56 -16.35 -0.70
N TRP A 309 -6.76 -16.34 -0.16
CA TRP A 309 -7.25 -15.26 0.70
C TRP A 309 -7.91 -15.85 1.94
N GLU A 310 -7.40 -15.46 3.09
CA GLU A 310 -8.01 -15.71 4.38
C GLU A 310 -8.59 -14.37 4.86
N ASP A 311 -9.91 -14.31 5.02
CA ASP A 311 -10.56 -13.11 5.55
C ASP A 311 -10.30 -12.97 7.03
N PHE A 312 -9.94 -11.78 7.46
CA PHE A 312 -9.80 -11.44 8.86
C PHE A 312 -10.17 -9.99 9.11
N GLU A 313 -10.63 -9.73 10.30
CA GLU A 313 -10.99 -8.40 10.74
C GLU A 313 -9.75 -7.58 11.09
N MET A 314 -9.66 -6.36 10.55
CA MET A 314 -8.68 -5.37 10.95
C MET A 314 -9.41 -4.10 11.39
N ASP A 315 -9.56 -3.93 12.72
CA ASP A 315 -10.26 -2.80 13.35
C ASP A 315 -11.68 -2.57 12.79
N GLY A 316 -12.50 -3.62 12.79
CA GLY A 316 -13.89 -3.57 12.30
C GLY A 316 -14.04 -3.53 10.78
N VAL A 317 -12.96 -3.75 10.03
CA VAL A 317 -12.99 -3.80 8.56
C VAL A 317 -12.62 -5.19 8.08
N HIS A 318 -13.42 -5.72 7.15
CA HIS A 318 -13.15 -6.92 6.37
C HIS A 318 -12.86 -6.55 4.91
N ARG A 319 -12.07 -7.36 4.24
CA ARG A 319 -11.85 -7.27 2.79
C ARG A 319 -12.23 -8.60 2.15
N THR A 320 -13.28 -8.57 1.37
CA THR A 320 -13.79 -9.74 0.61
C THR A 320 -13.53 -9.57 -0.88
#